data_3e86957c4a2db873440a2bf306a8f003
#
_entry.id   3e86957c4a2db873440a2bf306a8f003
#
_cell.length_a   1.000
_cell.length_b   1.000
_cell.length_c   1.000
_cell.angle_alpha   90.00
_cell.angle_beta   90.00
_cell.angle_gamma   90.00
#
_symmetry.space_group_name_H-M   'P 1'
#
loop_
_entity.id
_entity.type
_entity.pdbx_description
1 polymer ?
#
loop_
_entity_poly.entity_id
_entity_poly.type
_entity_poly.pdbx_seq_one_letter_code
_entity_poly.pdbx_strand_id
1 'polypeptide(L)'
;GWGKEAWGTPRSDALAGINLDNSSWSIDLWGEDVLATVRNGAIYYWDTSAGVTNRAVLVSSLSSANSVPNVSRTTVVSFPDRHFIAGGCQAYVVGGGAGNVDSMLVRWSTQEDFSVWNPTSTNTAGDQRLQVGTKIIAMISAREETIISTDEAIYGMTFVGGAFVFSFRLLATNSGAAGLNTMISVDGNVFWMGKRNFFTYDGIVKEIPCPVQHFVFDRMQTRYIDKVVTGHNKEFKEITWFYVSDQNTET
;
A
#
# COMPACT_ATOMS: atom_id res chain seq x y z
N GLY A 1 -6.90 10.57 -15.91
CA GLY A 1 -5.72 9.71 -15.88
C GLY A 1 -5.22 9.34 -17.25
N TRP A 2 -3.95 9.18 -17.39
CA TRP A 2 -3.31 8.71 -18.61
C TRP A 2 -3.92 7.34 -19.01
N GLY A 3 -4.41 7.25 -20.25
CA GLY A 3 -4.83 5.99 -20.86
C GLY A 3 -6.31 5.61 -20.79
N LYS A 4 -7.18 6.46 -20.28
CA LYS A 4 -8.63 6.13 -20.23
C LYS A 4 -9.46 6.72 -21.37
N GLU A 5 -9.03 7.83 -21.97
CA GLU A 5 -9.77 8.51 -23.05
C GLU A 5 -8.80 9.19 -24.02
N ALA A 6 -9.28 9.58 -25.19
CA ALA A 6 -8.46 10.27 -26.16
C ALA A 6 -7.95 11.63 -25.63
N TRP A 7 -6.79 12.04 -26.10
CA TRP A 7 -6.19 13.34 -25.74
C TRP A 7 -7.17 14.49 -26.04
N GLY A 8 -7.40 15.36 -25.04
CA GLY A 8 -8.28 16.50 -25.17
C GLY A 8 -9.76 16.23 -24.92
N THR A 9 -10.14 14.99 -24.59
CA THR A 9 -11.52 14.66 -24.25
C THR A 9 -11.73 14.88 -22.75
N PRO A 10 -12.65 15.75 -22.29
CA PRO A 10 -13.02 15.85 -20.90
C PRO A 10 -13.53 14.50 -20.37
N ARG A 11 -13.24 14.18 -19.11
CA ARG A 11 -13.87 13.02 -18.47
C ARG A 11 -15.37 13.19 -18.49
N SER A 12 -16.10 12.12 -18.79
CA SER A 12 -17.55 12.14 -18.67
C SER A 12 -17.96 12.42 -17.22
N ASP A 13 -18.91 13.30 -17.00
CA ASP A 13 -19.46 13.68 -15.68
C ASP A 13 -20.17 12.52 -14.95
N ALA A 14 -20.27 11.34 -15.60
CA ALA A 14 -20.78 10.11 -14.99
C ALA A 14 -19.96 9.62 -13.77
N LEU A 15 -18.88 10.31 -13.46
CA LEU A 15 -18.00 10.08 -12.32
C LEU A 15 -18.19 11.14 -11.21
N ALA A 16 -19.27 11.91 -11.23
CA ALA A 16 -19.68 12.74 -10.10
C ALA A 16 -20.01 11.86 -8.88
N GLY A 17 -19.05 11.71 -7.99
CA GLY A 17 -19.06 10.77 -6.85
C GLY A 17 -17.75 10.00 -6.73
N ILE A 18 -16.83 10.19 -7.67
CA ILE A 18 -15.48 9.65 -7.53
C ILE A 18 -14.77 10.43 -6.43
N ASN A 19 -14.36 9.67 -5.46
CA ASN A 19 -13.37 10.07 -4.51
C ASN A 19 -12.23 10.79 -5.26
N LEU A 20 -12.02 12.07 -4.95
CA LEU A 20 -10.91 12.85 -5.47
C LEU A 20 -9.56 12.43 -4.87
N ASP A 21 -9.46 11.17 -4.45
CA ASP A 21 -8.22 10.57 -4.02
C ASP A 21 -7.18 10.70 -5.14
N ASN A 22 -6.01 11.18 -4.78
CA ASN A 22 -4.90 11.32 -5.69
C ASN A 22 -4.59 9.96 -6.34
N SER A 23 -4.48 9.93 -7.66
CA SER A 23 -4.06 8.73 -8.37
C SER A 23 -2.59 8.49 -8.08
N SER A 24 -2.31 7.55 -7.21
CA SER A 24 -0.96 7.10 -6.83
C SER A 24 -0.81 5.61 -7.08
N TRP A 25 0.42 5.16 -7.16
CA TRP A 25 0.76 3.78 -7.44
C TRP A 25 1.54 3.18 -6.28
N SER A 26 1.21 1.94 -5.92
CA SER A 26 2.10 1.05 -5.18
C SER A 26 2.86 0.21 -6.21
N ILE A 27 4.18 0.26 -6.16
CA ILE A 27 5.05 -0.45 -7.12
C ILE A 27 6.05 -1.27 -6.31
N ASP A 28 6.19 -2.52 -6.65
CA ASP A 28 7.14 -3.42 -6.00
C ASP A 28 7.70 -4.44 -6.99
N LEU A 29 8.81 -5.08 -6.63
CA LEU A 29 9.51 -6.04 -7.47
C LEU A 29 9.11 -7.46 -7.14
N TRP A 30 8.90 -8.26 -8.19
CA TRP A 30 8.73 -9.70 -8.11
C TRP A 30 9.88 -10.40 -8.85
N GLY A 31 11.01 -10.51 -8.17
CA GLY A 31 12.27 -10.88 -8.82
C GLY A 31 12.77 -9.75 -9.72
N GLU A 32 12.84 -9.99 -11.02
CA GLU A 32 13.21 -8.98 -12.03
C GLU A 32 11.99 -8.22 -12.57
N ASP A 33 10.78 -8.74 -12.35
CA ASP A 33 9.53 -8.20 -12.85
C ASP A 33 8.91 -7.17 -11.89
N VAL A 34 7.90 -6.45 -12.38
CA VAL A 34 7.24 -5.38 -11.63
C VAL A 34 5.77 -5.70 -11.41
N LEU A 35 5.34 -5.62 -10.16
CA LEU A 35 3.94 -5.56 -9.76
C LEU A 35 3.56 -4.14 -9.41
N ALA A 36 2.50 -3.64 -10.00
CA ALA A 36 2.03 -2.27 -9.81
C ALA A 36 0.52 -2.23 -9.58
N THR A 37 0.10 -1.46 -8.60
CA THR A 37 -1.32 -1.30 -8.27
C THR A 37 -1.67 0.18 -8.23
N VAL A 38 -2.66 0.57 -9.00
CA VAL A 38 -3.20 1.92 -8.89
C VAL A 38 -4.10 1.99 -7.65
N ARG A 39 -3.97 3.03 -6.87
CA ARG A 39 -4.77 3.23 -5.65
C ARG A 39 -6.27 3.13 -5.96
N ASN A 40 -6.97 2.30 -5.20
CA ASN A 40 -8.39 1.96 -5.40
C ASN A 40 -8.69 1.38 -6.80
N GLY A 41 -7.73 0.68 -7.37
CA GLY A 41 -7.85 0.06 -8.69
C GLY A 41 -7.21 -1.31 -8.78
N ALA A 42 -6.99 -1.77 -10.00
CA ALA A 42 -6.53 -3.10 -10.31
C ALA A 42 -5.01 -3.25 -10.17
N ILE A 43 -4.58 -4.50 -10.12
CA ILE A 43 -3.18 -4.94 -10.06
C ILE A 43 -2.68 -5.23 -11.47
N TYR A 44 -1.49 -4.75 -11.79
CA TYR A 44 -0.81 -4.93 -13.06
C TYR A 44 0.51 -5.65 -12.87
N TYR A 45 0.88 -6.47 -13.83
CA TYR A 45 2.15 -7.17 -13.92
C TYR A 45 2.89 -6.74 -15.19
N TRP A 46 4.15 -6.42 -15.06
CA TRP A 46 5.02 -6.13 -16.18
C TRP A 46 6.22 -7.08 -16.18
N ASP A 47 6.27 -7.90 -17.23
CA ASP A 47 7.37 -8.80 -17.51
C ASP A 47 8.51 -8.02 -18.15
N THR A 48 9.62 -7.89 -17.46
CA THR A 48 10.79 -7.15 -17.93
C THR A 48 11.46 -7.83 -19.11
N SER A 49 11.38 -9.16 -19.21
CA SER A 49 11.93 -9.94 -20.32
C SER A 49 11.24 -9.64 -21.65
N ALA A 50 9.97 -9.22 -21.60
CA ALA A 50 9.21 -8.83 -22.78
C ALA A 50 9.66 -7.46 -23.38
N GLY A 51 10.50 -6.72 -22.64
CA GLY A 51 11.08 -5.44 -23.06
C GLY A 51 10.18 -4.23 -22.83
N VAL A 52 10.79 -3.04 -22.84
CA VAL A 52 10.15 -1.76 -22.46
C VAL A 52 9.02 -1.29 -23.39
N THR A 53 8.90 -1.87 -24.58
CA THR A 53 7.83 -1.56 -25.53
C THR A 53 6.52 -2.25 -25.21
N ASN A 54 6.56 -3.31 -24.39
CA ASN A 54 5.37 -4.02 -23.94
C ASN A 54 4.78 -3.34 -22.70
N ARG A 55 3.46 -3.28 -22.66
CA ARG A 55 2.72 -2.70 -21.53
C ARG A 55 2.48 -3.76 -20.46
N ALA A 56 2.40 -3.30 -19.21
CA ALA A 56 1.91 -4.13 -18.12
C ALA A 56 0.49 -4.65 -18.42
N VAL A 57 0.24 -5.89 -18.01
CA VAL A 57 -1.04 -6.57 -18.17
C VAL A 57 -1.77 -6.65 -16.83
N LEU A 58 -3.09 -6.76 -16.87
CA LEU A 58 -3.87 -7.01 -15.66
C LEU A 58 -3.55 -8.40 -15.10
N VAL A 59 -3.20 -8.50 -13.83
CA VAL A 59 -2.96 -9.80 -13.19
C VAL A 59 -4.20 -10.69 -13.27
N SER A 60 -5.40 -10.11 -13.10
CA SER A 60 -6.66 -10.85 -13.23
C SER A 60 -6.96 -11.40 -14.63
N SER A 61 -6.22 -10.97 -15.66
CA SER A 61 -6.35 -11.48 -17.03
C SER A 61 -5.37 -12.59 -17.38
N LEU A 62 -4.43 -12.91 -16.50
CA LEU A 62 -3.50 -14.01 -16.71
C LEU A 62 -4.23 -15.36 -16.68
N SER A 63 -3.75 -16.32 -17.47
CA SER A 63 -4.35 -17.67 -17.52
C SER A 63 -4.25 -18.45 -16.19
N SER A 64 -3.25 -18.11 -15.36
CA SER A 64 -3.07 -18.64 -14.00
C SER A 64 -3.88 -17.90 -12.94
N ALA A 65 -4.49 -16.76 -13.28
CA ALA A 65 -5.16 -15.91 -12.31
C ALA A 65 -6.37 -16.58 -11.65
N ASN A 66 -6.40 -16.53 -10.33
CA ASN A 66 -7.52 -17.05 -9.58
C ASN A 66 -7.86 -16.11 -8.41
N SER A 67 -9.05 -15.53 -8.46
CA SER A 67 -9.62 -14.66 -7.40
C SER A 67 -8.75 -13.45 -7.03
N VAL A 68 -7.98 -12.94 -8.00
CA VAL A 68 -7.19 -11.72 -7.85
C VAL A 68 -8.13 -10.55 -7.51
N PRO A 69 -7.84 -9.72 -6.51
CA PRO A 69 -8.66 -8.55 -6.21
C PRO A 69 -8.59 -7.53 -7.36
N ASN A 70 -9.74 -7.13 -7.88
CA ASN A 70 -9.84 -6.11 -8.93
C ASN A 70 -9.75 -4.68 -8.41
N VAL A 71 -9.88 -4.51 -7.10
CA VAL A 71 -9.73 -3.23 -6.41
C VAL A 71 -8.89 -3.43 -5.17
N SER A 72 -7.81 -2.66 -5.08
CA SER A 72 -6.93 -2.62 -3.91
C SER A 72 -6.47 -1.19 -3.65
N ARG A 73 -6.32 -0.81 -2.39
CA ARG A 73 -5.84 0.52 -2.04
C ARG A 73 -4.32 0.62 -2.12
N THR A 74 -3.63 -0.39 -1.64
CA THR A 74 -2.18 -0.49 -1.60
C THR A 74 -1.76 -1.95 -1.70
N THR A 75 -0.57 -2.20 -2.22
CA THR A 75 0.01 -3.54 -2.31
C THR A 75 1.50 -3.51 -1.94
N VAL A 76 2.03 -4.64 -1.53
CA VAL A 76 3.44 -4.85 -1.20
C VAL A 76 3.81 -6.31 -1.40
N VAL A 77 5.05 -6.58 -1.76
CA VAL A 77 5.64 -7.93 -1.76
C VAL A 77 6.25 -8.16 -0.39
N SER A 78 5.88 -9.26 0.27
CA SER A 78 6.48 -9.62 1.55
C SER A 78 7.87 -10.23 1.36
N PHE A 79 8.74 -10.01 2.33
CA PHE A 79 10.07 -10.58 2.38
C PHE A 79 10.28 -11.25 3.77
N PRO A 80 10.87 -12.46 3.83
CA PRO A 80 11.48 -13.27 2.75
C PRO A 80 10.54 -14.25 2.06
N ASP A 81 9.29 -14.34 2.45
CA ASP A 81 8.35 -15.42 2.11
C ASP A 81 7.69 -15.26 0.73
N ARG A 82 7.86 -14.13 0.06
CA ARG A 82 7.33 -13.84 -1.29
C ARG A 82 5.85 -14.17 -1.48
N HIS A 83 5.02 -13.53 -0.68
CA HIS A 83 3.60 -13.36 -0.97
C HIS A 83 3.36 -11.95 -1.53
N PHE A 84 2.40 -11.83 -2.41
CA PHE A 84 1.92 -10.50 -2.83
C PHE A 84 0.70 -10.15 -1.99
N ILE A 85 0.79 -9.04 -1.27
CA ILE A 85 -0.19 -8.62 -0.25
C ILE A 85 -0.94 -7.40 -0.74
N ALA A 86 -2.26 -7.40 -0.59
CA ALA A 86 -3.16 -6.30 -0.93
C ALA A 86 -3.92 -5.84 0.31
N GLY A 87 -3.93 -4.54 0.56
CA GLY A 87 -4.63 -3.93 1.67
C GLY A 87 -5.75 -2.98 1.23
N GLY A 88 -6.86 -2.95 1.98
CA GLY A 88 -8.05 -2.19 1.63
C GLY A 88 -8.62 -2.66 0.30
N CYS A 89 -8.90 -3.94 0.18
CA CYS A 89 -9.13 -4.59 -1.10
C CYS A 89 -10.49 -5.30 -1.16
N GLN A 90 -10.78 -5.80 -2.35
CA GLN A 90 -11.98 -6.58 -2.63
C GLN A 90 -11.93 -7.93 -1.92
N ALA A 91 -12.99 -8.26 -1.19
CA ALA A 91 -13.12 -9.54 -0.47
C ALA A 91 -13.20 -10.73 -1.42
N TYR A 92 -12.71 -11.87 -0.96
CA TYR A 92 -12.88 -13.15 -1.64
C TYR A 92 -14.33 -13.64 -1.50
N VAL A 93 -14.86 -14.18 -2.58
CA VAL A 93 -16.20 -14.81 -2.60
C VAL A 93 -16.05 -16.27 -3.02
N VAL A 94 -16.49 -17.18 -2.16
CA VAL A 94 -16.50 -18.62 -2.45
C VAL A 94 -17.38 -18.90 -3.67
N GLY A 95 -16.84 -19.63 -4.64
CA GLY A 95 -17.56 -19.93 -5.89
C GLY A 95 -17.37 -18.85 -6.98
N GLY A 96 -16.56 -17.83 -6.72
CA GLY A 96 -16.25 -16.77 -7.68
C GLY A 96 -17.21 -15.59 -7.62
N GLY A 97 -16.87 -14.54 -8.33
CA GLY A 97 -17.62 -13.27 -8.37
C GLY A 97 -16.87 -12.11 -7.71
N ALA A 98 -17.42 -10.92 -7.86
CA ALA A 98 -16.87 -9.71 -7.29
C ALA A 98 -17.39 -9.51 -5.86
N GLY A 99 -16.52 -9.67 -4.88
CA GLY A 99 -16.80 -9.31 -3.49
C GLY A 99 -16.86 -7.79 -3.28
N ASN A 100 -17.41 -7.38 -2.15
CA ASN A 100 -17.37 -5.97 -1.76
C ASN A 100 -15.95 -5.54 -1.37
N VAL A 101 -15.64 -4.28 -1.58
CA VAL A 101 -14.39 -3.69 -1.10
C VAL A 101 -14.51 -3.42 0.40
N ASP A 102 -13.60 -3.98 1.19
CA ASP A 102 -13.45 -3.69 2.62
C ASP A 102 -12.13 -2.94 2.84
N SER A 103 -12.23 -1.70 3.31
CA SER A 103 -11.10 -0.81 3.54
C SER A 103 -10.11 -1.30 4.62
N MET A 104 -10.53 -2.28 5.44
CA MET A 104 -9.72 -2.86 6.52
C MET A 104 -9.25 -4.28 6.24
N LEU A 105 -9.57 -4.82 5.06
CA LEU A 105 -9.22 -6.18 4.68
C LEU A 105 -7.80 -6.22 4.11
N VAL A 106 -7.02 -7.19 4.58
CA VAL A 106 -5.74 -7.60 3.99
C VAL A 106 -5.96 -8.95 3.33
N ARG A 107 -5.54 -9.10 2.08
CA ARG A 107 -5.48 -10.38 1.38
C ARG A 107 -4.06 -10.63 0.88
N TRP A 108 -3.69 -11.87 0.73
CA TRP A 108 -2.40 -12.26 0.18
C TRP A 108 -2.55 -13.42 -0.80
N SER A 109 -1.66 -13.43 -1.79
CA SER A 109 -1.55 -14.50 -2.77
C SER A 109 -1.00 -15.78 -2.14
N THR A 110 -0.99 -16.87 -2.87
CA THR A 110 -0.17 -18.02 -2.44
C THR A 110 1.32 -17.69 -2.52
N GLN A 111 2.12 -18.40 -1.75
CA GLN A 111 3.58 -18.22 -1.73
C GLN A 111 4.16 -18.48 -3.12
N GLU A 112 5.12 -17.64 -3.54
CA GLU A 112 5.81 -17.70 -4.83
C GLU A 112 4.91 -17.60 -6.08
N ASP A 113 3.61 -17.23 -5.92
CA ASP A 113 2.70 -17.02 -7.04
C ASP A 113 1.76 -15.83 -6.76
N PHE A 114 2.00 -14.72 -7.41
CA PHE A 114 1.21 -13.49 -7.29
C PHE A 114 -0.16 -13.55 -7.98
N SER A 115 -0.45 -14.61 -8.74
CA SER A 115 -1.67 -14.72 -9.53
C SER A 115 -2.80 -15.51 -8.84
N VAL A 116 -2.49 -16.31 -7.79
CA VAL A 116 -3.45 -17.17 -7.11
C VAL A 116 -3.79 -16.62 -5.72
N TRP A 117 -5.07 -16.24 -5.54
CA TRP A 117 -5.59 -15.56 -4.35
C TRP A 117 -6.79 -16.26 -3.69
N ASN A 118 -7.24 -17.38 -4.22
CA ASN A 118 -8.30 -18.17 -3.62
C ASN A 118 -7.75 -19.05 -2.50
N PRO A 119 -8.20 -18.90 -1.24
CA PRO A 119 -7.79 -19.80 -0.16
C PRO A 119 -8.25 -21.24 -0.41
N THR A 120 -7.33 -22.19 -0.28
CA THR A 120 -7.60 -23.63 -0.34
C THR A 120 -6.83 -24.36 0.75
N SER A 121 -7.15 -25.62 1.00
CA SER A 121 -6.43 -26.45 1.97
C SER A 121 -4.98 -26.79 1.55
N THR A 122 -4.61 -26.52 0.29
CA THR A 122 -3.34 -26.91 -0.30
C THR A 122 -2.43 -25.74 -0.66
N ASN A 123 -2.90 -24.50 -0.50
CA ASN A 123 -2.12 -23.29 -0.76
C ASN A 123 -2.05 -22.37 0.46
N THR A 124 -1.27 -21.32 0.36
CA THR A 124 -1.07 -20.35 1.45
C THR A 124 -1.83 -19.04 1.27
N ALA A 125 -2.65 -18.92 0.20
CA ALA A 125 -3.47 -17.73 0.02
C ALA A 125 -4.49 -17.56 1.16
N GLY A 126 -4.80 -16.33 1.52
CA GLY A 126 -5.71 -16.05 2.62
C GLY A 126 -6.09 -14.58 2.75
N ASP A 127 -6.83 -14.30 3.79
CA ASP A 127 -7.26 -12.96 4.14
C ASP A 127 -7.43 -12.78 5.64
N GLN A 128 -7.31 -11.54 6.09
CA GLN A 128 -7.55 -11.13 7.47
C GLN A 128 -8.05 -9.69 7.52
N ARG A 129 -9.14 -9.47 8.25
CA ARG A 129 -9.62 -8.12 8.51
C ARG A 129 -8.98 -7.54 9.78
N LEU A 130 -8.42 -6.33 9.67
CA LEU A 130 -7.88 -5.59 10.81
C LEU A 130 -8.99 -4.96 11.66
N GLN A 131 -8.72 -4.75 12.95
CA GLN A 131 -9.74 -4.36 13.94
C GLN A 131 -9.71 -2.86 14.29
N VAL A 132 -8.52 -2.23 14.30
CA VAL A 132 -8.34 -0.84 14.73
C VAL A 132 -8.09 0.07 13.54
N GLY A 133 -8.95 1.07 13.40
CA GLY A 133 -8.97 2.00 12.28
C GLY A 133 -10.22 1.85 11.42
N THR A 134 -10.30 2.67 10.37
CA THR A 134 -11.41 2.66 9.39
C THR A 134 -10.95 2.28 7.99
N LYS A 135 -9.67 2.47 7.69
CA LYS A 135 -9.08 2.13 6.39
C LYS A 135 -7.57 1.91 6.51
N ILE A 136 -7.07 0.99 5.71
CA ILE A 136 -5.63 0.81 5.51
C ILE A 136 -5.11 1.99 4.67
N ILE A 137 -4.03 2.62 5.12
CA ILE A 137 -3.43 3.78 4.46
C ILE A 137 -2.24 3.37 3.60
N ALA A 138 -1.29 2.62 4.19
CA ALA A 138 -0.05 2.25 3.54
C ALA A 138 0.44 0.89 4.06
N MET A 139 1.23 0.22 3.26
CA MET A 139 1.95 -1.00 3.65
C MET A 139 3.39 -0.90 3.16
N ILE A 140 4.32 -1.43 3.94
CA ILE A 140 5.73 -1.45 3.57
C ILE A 140 6.41 -2.70 4.14
N SER A 141 7.31 -3.30 3.36
CA SER A 141 8.12 -4.41 3.83
C SER A 141 9.24 -3.90 4.74
N ALA A 142 9.36 -4.44 5.93
CA ALA A 142 10.46 -4.26 6.86
C ALA A 142 11.43 -5.46 6.78
N ARG A 143 12.30 -5.62 7.78
CA ARG A 143 13.33 -6.67 7.74
C ARG A 143 12.74 -8.09 7.71
N GLU A 144 11.77 -8.39 8.58
CA GLU A 144 11.21 -9.74 8.79
C GLU A 144 9.68 -9.75 8.83
N GLU A 145 9.07 -8.60 8.62
CA GLU A 145 7.62 -8.43 8.68
C GLU A 145 7.15 -7.34 7.72
N THR A 146 5.90 -7.37 7.39
CA THR A 146 5.23 -6.29 6.66
C THR A 146 4.54 -5.38 7.66
N ILE A 147 4.87 -4.09 7.62
CA ILE A 147 4.21 -3.08 8.44
C ILE A 147 3.00 -2.54 7.69
N ILE A 148 1.85 -2.63 8.34
CA ILE A 148 0.57 -2.17 7.80
C ILE A 148 0.09 -1.00 8.65
N SER A 149 -0.09 0.14 8.01
CA SER A 149 -0.66 1.31 8.64
C SER A 149 -2.14 1.45 8.28
N THR A 150 -2.97 1.56 9.30
CA THR A 150 -4.32 2.09 9.16
C THR A 150 -4.31 3.61 9.38
N ASP A 151 -5.46 4.25 9.29
CA ASP A 151 -5.60 5.68 9.63
C ASP A 151 -5.45 5.97 11.13
N GLU A 152 -5.35 4.94 11.99
CA GLU A 152 -5.28 5.06 13.45
C GLU A 152 -4.13 4.25 14.07
N ALA A 153 -3.80 3.09 13.52
CA ALA A 153 -2.91 2.12 14.15
C ALA A 153 -1.86 1.57 13.19
N ILE A 154 -0.82 0.99 13.78
CA ILE A 154 0.22 0.24 13.08
C ILE A 154 0.13 -1.23 13.47
N TYR A 155 0.16 -2.10 12.48
CA TYR A 155 0.22 -3.55 12.61
C TYR A 155 1.50 -4.11 12.02
N GLY A 156 2.05 -5.14 12.64
CA GLY A 156 3.06 -6.02 12.08
C GLY A 156 2.39 -7.30 11.58
N MET A 157 2.68 -7.67 10.34
CA MET A 157 2.26 -8.90 9.69
C MET A 157 3.49 -9.75 9.45
N THR A 158 3.60 -10.89 10.15
CA THR A 158 4.78 -11.75 10.12
C THR A 158 4.41 -13.10 9.57
N PHE A 159 5.21 -13.65 8.64
CA PHE A 159 5.04 -15.00 8.15
C PHE A 159 5.40 -16.02 9.22
N VAL A 160 4.46 -16.89 9.56
CA VAL A 160 4.63 -17.94 10.58
C VAL A 160 4.54 -19.35 9.98
N GLY A 161 4.04 -19.47 8.77
CA GLY A 161 3.83 -20.74 8.09
C GLY A 161 2.72 -21.60 8.73
N GLY A 162 2.57 -22.83 8.22
CA GLY A 162 1.57 -23.77 8.73
C GLY A 162 0.13 -23.35 8.44
N ALA A 163 -0.78 -23.72 9.33
CA ALA A 163 -2.22 -23.45 9.18
C ALA A 163 -2.57 -21.95 9.25
N PHE A 164 -1.76 -21.19 9.99
CA PHE A 164 -1.86 -19.73 10.08
C PHE A 164 -0.69 -19.14 9.31
N VAL A 165 -0.85 -18.91 8.02
CA VAL A 165 0.21 -18.43 7.13
C VAL A 165 0.87 -17.17 7.66
N PHE A 166 0.07 -16.21 8.14
CA PHE A 166 0.54 -14.97 8.75
C PHE A 166 -0.03 -14.77 10.15
N SER A 167 0.76 -14.15 11.00
CA SER A 167 0.36 -13.59 12.30
C SER A 167 0.23 -12.08 12.18
N PHE A 168 -0.81 -11.53 12.77
CA PHE A 168 -1.07 -10.08 12.82
C PHE A 168 -0.97 -9.59 14.25
N ARG A 169 -0.14 -8.61 14.48
CA ARG A 169 0.11 -8.02 15.80
C ARG A 169 -0.14 -6.52 15.76
N LEU A 170 -0.99 -6.02 16.63
CA LEU A 170 -1.15 -4.57 16.85
C LEU A 170 0.11 -4.04 17.54
N LEU A 171 0.85 -3.16 16.89
CA LEU A 171 2.10 -2.60 17.40
C LEU A 171 1.88 -1.31 18.19
N ALA A 172 1.03 -0.42 17.68
CA ALA A 172 0.70 0.84 18.33
C ALA A 172 -0.64 1.39 17.82
N THR A 173 -1.29 2.20 18.64
CA THR A 173 -2.47 3.01 18.31
C THR A 173 -2.11 4.48 18.27
N ASN A 174 -2.97 5.32 17.65
CA ASN A 174 -2.74 6.76 17.47
C ASN A 174 -1.43 7.09 16.71
N SER A 175 -0.94 6.15 15.91
CA SER A 175 0.33 6.23 15.21
C SER A 175 0.21 5.99 13.70
N GLY A 176 -1.01 5.95 13.18
CA GLY A 176 -1.27 5.70 11.76
C GLY A 176 -0.57 6.70 10.83
N ALA A 177 -0.15 6.22 9.66
CA ALA A 177 0.49 7.04 8.63
C ALA A 177 -0.48 8.08 8.07
N ALA A 178 0.05 9.23 7.73
CA ALA A 178 -0.73 10.33 7.18
C ALA A 178 -1.23 10.06 5.75
N GLY A 179 -0.41 9.40 4.93
CA GLY A 179 -0.71 9.10 3.52
C GLY A 179 0.07 7.90 3.00
N LEU A 180 -0.25 7.48 1.77
CA LEU A 180 0.33 6.29 1.15
C LEU A 180 1.88 6.36 1.08
N ASN A 181 2.42 7.49 0.65
CA ASN A 181 3.84 7.67 0.39
C ASN A 181 4.59 8.33 1.57
N THR A 182 4.00 8.30 2.78
CA THR A 182 4.62 8.91 3.97
C THR A 182 5.49 7.95 4.76
N MET A 183 5.52 6.67 4.37
CA MET A 183 6.32 5.61 4.99
C MET A 183 7.53 5.27 4.14
N ILE A 184 8.65 4.98 4.79
CA ILE A 184 9.87 4.51 4.14
C ILE A 184 10.59 3.49 5.04
N SER A 185 11.16 2.45 4.43
CA SER A 185 12.03 1.48 5.10
C SER A 185 13.50 1.79 4.78
N VAL A 186 14.30 1.96 5.79
CA VAL A 186 15.72 2.26 5.67
C VAL A 186 16.50 1.37 6.63
N ASP A 187 17.38 0.55 6.10
CA ASP A 187 18.24 -0.39 6.85
C ASP A 187 17.42 -1.30 7.81
N GLY A 188 16.21 -1.67 7.40
CA GLY A 188 15.30 -2.53 8.17
C GLY A 188 14.48 -1.80 9.22
N ASN A 189 14.66 -0.52 9.41
CA ASN A 189 13.82 0.34 10.24
C ASN A 189 12.78 1.05 9.36
N VAL A 190 11.58 1.25 9.90
CA VAL A 190 10.52 1.97 9.19
C VAL A 190 10.32 3.34 9.83
N PHE A 191 10.24 4.35 8.98
CA PHE A 191 9.99 5.73 9.38
C PHE A 191 8.74 6.24 8.68
N TRP A 192 7.90 7.01 9.39
CA TRP A 192 6.73 7.60 8.76
C TRP A 192 6.29 8.91 9.40
N MET A 193 5.62 9.70 8.59
CA MET A 193 4.90 10.86 9.02
C MET A 193 3.47 10.47 9.36
N GLY A 194 3.07 10.67 10.60
CA GLY A 194 1.69 10.55 11.06
C GLY A 194 0.91 11.84 10.87
N LYS A 195 -0.28 11.92 11.45
CA LYS A 195 -1.15 13.12 11.32
C LYS A 195 -0.61 14.35 12.05
N ARG A 196 0.17 14.15 13.11
CA ARG A 196 0.73 15.23 13.94
C ARG A 196 2.15 14.99 14.43
N ASN A 197 2.68 13.78 14.29
CA ASN A 197 3.96 13.36 14.81
C ASN A 197 4.73 12.56 13.75
N PHE A 198 6.02 12.45 13.96
CA PHE A 198 6.87 11.54 13.20
C PHE A 198 7.15 10.30 14.04
N PHE A 199 7.21 9.16 13.41
CA PHE A 199 7.38 7.87 14.09
C PHE A 199 8.49 7.05 13.44
N THR A 200 9.05 6.14 14.23
CA THR A 200 9.98 5.10 13.78
C THR A 200 9.60 3.76 14.39
N TYR A 201 9.95 2.70 13.66
CA TYR A 201 9.82 1.33 14.11
C TYR A 201 11.14 0.58 13.88
N ASP A 202 11.70 0.07 14.97
CA ASP A 202 12.90 -0.77 15.04
C ASP A 202 12.66 -2.09 15.81
N GLY A 203 11.42 -2.57 15.81
CA GLY A 203 10.86 -3.62 16.67
C GLY A 203 9.88 -3.06 17.68
N ILE A 204 9.95 -1.76 17.98
CA ILE A 204 9.03 -1.02 18.84
C ILE A 204 8.70 0.31 18.16
N VAL A 205 7.42 0.69 18.16
CA VAL A 205 6.99 2.00 17.66
C VAL A 205 7.39 3.10 18.65
N LYS A 206 8.10 4.09 18.15
CA LYS A 206 8.56 5.26 18.91
C LYS A 206 8.22 6.54 18.18
N GLU A 207 7.87 7.57 18.91
CA GLU A 207 7.76 8.92 18.38
C GLU A 207 9.15 9.54 18.22
N ILE A 208 9.37 10.23 17.10
CA ILE A 208 10.62 10.96 16.83
C ILE A 208 10.41 12.39 17.32
N PRO A 209 11.16 12.85 18.33
CA PRO A 209 11.10 14.24 18.78
C PRO A 209 11.50 15.19 17.63
N CYS A 210 10.62 16.13 17.31
CA CYS A 210 10.84 17.11 16.26
C CYS A 210 10.65 18.52 16.79
N PRO A 211 11.72 19.34 16.96
CA PRO A 211 11.62 20.69 17.48
C PRO A 211 10.75 21.65 16.63
N VAL A 212 10.60 21.33 15.33
CA VAL A 212 9.81 22.09 14.37
C VAL A 212 8.43 21.49 14.09
N GLN A 213 8.01 20.54 14.90
CA GLN A 213 6.75 19.78 14.72
C GLN A 213 5.54 20.70 14.52
N HIS A 214 5.34 21.66 15.42
CA HIS A 214 4.23 22.62 15.32
C HIS A 214 4.29 23.42 14.03
N PHE A 215 5.47 23.88 13.65
CA PHE A 215 5.65 24.62 12.39
C PHE A 215 5.24 23.80 11.16
N VAL A 216 5.58 22.51 11.13
CA VAL A 216 5.24 21.62 10.01
C VAL A 216 3.73 21.32 9.99
N PHE A 217 3.18 20.83 11.09
CA PHE A 217 1.80 20.33 11.11
C PHE A 217 0.73 21.43 11.17
N ASP A 218 1.02 22.58 11.75
CA ASP A 218 0.10 23.71 11.77
C ASP A 218 0.00 24.39 10.37
N ARG A 219 1.06 24.27 9.55
CA ARG A 219 1.11 24.86 8.20
C ARG A 219 0.84 23.85 7.08
N MET A 220 0.74 22.59 7.40
CA MET A 220 0.46 21.55 6.41
C MET A 220 -1.01 21.62 5.96
N GLN A 221 -1.21 21.67 4.64
CA GLN A 221 -2.55 21.56 4.09
C GLN A 221 -3.06 20.11 4.12
N THR A 222 -3.86 19.77 5.12
CA THR A 222 -4.38 18.40 5.34
C THR A 222 -5.17 17.84 4.17
N ARG A 223 -5.81 18.68 3.35
CA ARG A 223 -6.50 18.24 2.13
C ARG A 223 -5.57 17.65 1.07
N TYR A 224 -4.28 17.95 1.16
CA TYR A 224 -3.24 17.44 0.25
C TYR A 224 -2.32 16.43 0.90
N ILE A 225 -2.74 15.81 1.99
CA ILE A 225 -1.96 14.82 2.73
C ILE A 225 -1.50 13.65 1.84
N ASP A 226 -2.30 13.29 0.86
CA ASP A 226 -1.98 12.24 -0.10
C ASP A 226 -0.88 12.65 -1.13
N LYS A 227 -0.48 13.92 -1.15
CA LYS A 227 0.64 14.41 -1.95
C LYS A 227 1.96 14.42 -1.18
N VAL A 228 1.94 14.08 0.11
CA VAL A 228 3.16 13.95 0.90
C VAL A 228 3.97 12.76 0.39
N VAL A 229 5.25 12.99 0.14
CA VAL A 229 6.17 11.98 -0.36
C VAL A 229 7.41 11.95 0.53
N THR A 230 7.92 10.76 0.79
CA THR A 230 9.13 10.55 1.58
C THR A 230 10.29 10.18 0.67
N GLY A 231 11.44 10.77 0.91
CA GLY A 231 12.71 10.47 0.23
C GLY A 231 13.80 10.10 1.22
N HIS A 232 14.73 9.23 0.80
CA HIS A 232 15.92 8.85 1.56
C HIS A 232 17.18 9.25 0.79
N ASN A 233 18.01 10.04 1.42
CA ASN A 233 19.34 10.36 0.93
C ASN A 233 20.37 9.46 1.65
N LYS A 234 20.85 8.44 0.94
CA LYS A 234 21.83 7.47 1.49
C LYS A 234 23.15 8.09 1.88
N GLU A 235 23.61 9.08 1.12
CA GLU A 235 24.93 9.72 1.32
C GLU A 235 24.97 10.48 2.63
N PHE A 236 23.92 11.24 2.92
CA PHE A 236 23.83 12.06 4.14
C PHE A 236 23.04 11.39 5.27
N LYS A 237 22.53 10.18 5.04
CA LYS A 237 21.69 9.45 6.01
C LYS A 237 20.47 10.26 6.48
N GLU A 238 19.84 10.94 5.55
CA GLU A 238 18.69 11.81 5.81
C GLU A 238 17.40 11.22 5.25
N ILE A 239 16.31 11.39 6.01
CA ILE A 239 14.95 11.11 5.54
C ILE A 239 14.23 12.45 5.45
N THR A 240 13.65 12.72 4.29
CA THR A 240 12.98 13.98 4.00
C THR A 240 11.52 13.72 3.62
N TRP A 241 10.60 14.46 4.23
CA TRP A 241 9.19 14.50 3.83
C TRP A 241 8.90 15.79 3.10
N PHE A 242 8.41 15.65 1.87
CA PHE A 242 7.93 16.77 1.05
C PHE A 242 6.43 16.90 1.27
N TYR A 243 5.95 18.06 1.70
CA TYR A 243 4.56 18.32 1.99
C TYR A 243 4.08 19.66 1.40
N VAL A 244 2.78 19.81 1.21
CA VAL A 244 2.18 21.06 0.73
C VAL A 244 1.85 21.94 1.93
N SER A 245 2.47 23.13 2.00
CA SER A 245 2.21 24.10 3.05
C SER A 245 1.10 25.06 2.66
N ASP A 246 0.54 25.78 3.65
CA ASP A 246 -0.44 26.85 3.48
C ASP A 246 0.11 28.07 2.72
N GLN A 247 1.44 28.18 2.64
CA GLN A 247 2.13 29.24 1.91
C GLN A 247 2.25 28.96 0.41
N ASN A 248 2.00 27.74 -0.03
CA ASN A 248 2.01 27.37 -1.44
C ASN A 248 0.68 27.77 -2.08
N THR A 249 0.75 28.75 -2.99
CA THR A 249 -0.38 29.24 -3.78
C THR A 249 -0.57 28.48 -5.10
N GLU A 250 0.33 27.56 -5.44
CA GLU A 250 0.24 26.73 -6.63
C GLU A 250 -0.76 25.58 -6.39
N THR A 251 -1.81 25.60 -7.16
CA THR A 251 -2.89 24.59 -7.19
C THR A 251 -2.60 23.49 -8.22
#